data_b4e7e253cdb11419a2100bf9542e348d
#
_entry.id   b4e7e253cdb11419a2100bf9542e348d
#
_cell.length_a   1.000
_cell.length_b   1.000
_cell.length_c   1.000
_cell.angle_alpha   90.00
_cell.angle_beta   90.00
_cell.angle_gamma   90.00
#
_symmetry.space_group_name_H-M   'P 1'
#
loop_
_entity.id
_entity.type
_entity.pdbx_description
1 polymer ?
#
loop_
_entity_poly.entity_id
_entity_poly.type
_entity_poly.pdbx_seq_one_letter_code
_entity_poly.pdbx_strand_id
1 'polypeptide(L)'
;MCPSCYVVKGFGKAGDKVSPMPVIVKPPISLSPVEVNAVIAYLQSFTTPGDYANVTVPLPSADGGAAEETAESDEEAPVFVTGSEPIDVMINTLGCPLCHTIPGIEGAEGELGPKLHEKINAPKRIKDSRYKGKATNTKEYVRESILNPSAYVVMNEEENELFPDGLMPQDFKNKLSVDAIDKLVDFISQTEG
;
A
#
# COMPACT_ATOMS: atom_id res chain seq x y z
N MET A 1 -17.88 -6.76 6.77
CA MET A 1 -18.08 -6.35 5.37
C MET A 1 -17.64 -7.47 4.45
N CYS A 2 -18.36 -7.67 3.34
CA CYS A 2 -18.09 -8.74 2.38
C CYS A 2 -17.76 -8.08 1.01
N PRO A 3 -16.46 -7.88 0.67
CA PRO A 3 -16.10 -7.26 -0.60
C PRO A 3 -16.57 -8.04 -1.83
N SER A 4 -16.71 -9.37 -1.70
CA SER A 4 -17.13 -10.25 -2.80
C SER A 4 -18.65 -10.50 -2.85
N CYS A 5 -19.45 -9.86 -1.98
CA CYS A 5 -20.90 -10.04 -2.02
C CYS A 5 -21.56 -9.40 -3.23
N TYR A 6 -20.93 -8.36 -3.78
CA TYR A 6 -21.32 -7.72 -5.03
C TYR A 6 -20.08 -7.28 -5.78
N VAL A 7 -19.89 -7.81 -6.97
CA VAL A 7 -18.77 -7.48 -7.85
C VAL A 7 -19.34 -6.98 -9.17
N VAL A 8 -18.91 -5.79 -9.58
CA VAL A 8 -19.29 -5.21 -10.88
C VAL A 8 -18.69 -6.06 -11.99
N LYS A 9 -19.49 -6.35 -13.02
CA LYS A 9 -19.05 -7.15 -14.17
C LYS A 9 -17.81 -6.53 -14.83
N GLY A 10 -16.77 -7.33 -15.02
CA GLY A 10 -15.49 -6.91 -15.59
C GLY A 10 -14.46 -6.41 -14.58
N PHE A 11 -14.81 -6.27 -13.30
CA PHE A 11 -13.91 -5.80 -12.24
C PHE A 11 -13.55 -6.87 -11.20
N GLY A 12 -14.02 -8.09 -11.38
CA GLY A 12 -13.75 -9.20 -10.48
C GLY A 12 -12.66 -10.13 -10.98
N LYS A 13 -12.07 -10.89 -10.04
CA LYS A 13 -11.22 -12.05 -10.33
C LYS A 13 -12.10 -13.31 -10.43
N ALA A 14 -11.55 -14.39 -11.03
CA ALA A 14 -12.24 -15.68 -11.17
C ALA A 14 -13.66 -15.57 -11.80
N GLY A 15 -13.78 -14.82 -12.90
CA GLY A 15 -15.05 -14.63 -13.60
C GLY A 15 -16.07 -13.79 -12.82
N ASP A 16 -15.60 -12.71 -12.23
CA ASP A 16 -16.39 -11.78 -11.41
C ASP A 16 -16.98 -12.37 -10.11
N LYS A 17 -16.37 -13.44 -9.61
CA LYS A 17 -16.80 -14.08 -8.35
C LYS A 17 -16.10 -13.55 -7.11
N VAL A 18 -14.92 -12.95 -7.29
CA VAL A 18 -14.08 -12.46 -6.20
C VAL A 18 -13.75 -10.99 -6.46
N SER A 19 -14.01 -10.15 -5.46
CA SER A 19 -13.59 -8.74 -5.52
C SER A 19 -12.08 -8.63 -5.38
N PRO A 20 -11.39 -7.82 -6.19
CA PRO A 20 -9.99 -7.47 -5.96
C PRO A 20 -9.81 -6.55 -4.74
N MET A 21 -10.91 -5.99 -4.22
CA MET A 21 -10.89 -5.10 -3.08
C MET A 21 -10.51 -5.85 -1.80
N PRO A 22 -9.49 -5.41 -1.05
CA PRO A 22 -9.11 -6.04 0.21
C PRO A 22 -10.19 -5.89 1.27
N VAL A 23 -10.13 -6.72 2.32
CA VAL A 23 -11.01 -6.60 3.47
C VAL A 23 -10.51 -5.46 4.35
N ILE A 24 -11.07 -4.27 4.18
CA ILE A 24 -10.60 -3.01 4.79
C ILE A 24 -10.65 -2.99 6.32
N VAL A 25 -11.42 -3.88 6.96
CA VAL A 25 -11.51 -4.01 8.43
C VAL A 25 -10.52 -5.03 9.02
N LYS A 26 -9.61 -5.54 8.20
CA LYS A 26 -8.55 -6.47 8.61
C LYS A 26 -7.20 -5.92 8.19
N PRO A 27 -6.10 -6.37 8.82
CA PRO A 27 -4.76 -6.04 8.36
C PRO A 27 -4.60 -6.32 6.85
N PRO A 28 -3.85 -5.51 6.12
CA PRO A 28 -3.03 -4.39 6.62
C PRO A 28 -3.76 -3.05 6.78
N ILE A 29 -5.01 -2.90 6.31
CA ILE A 29 -5.74 -1.62 6.35
C ILE A 29 -6.35 -1.36 7.72
N SER A 30 -7.04 -2.35 8.30
CA SER A 30 -7.59 -2.37 9.67
C SER A 30 -8.47 -1.17 10.07
N LEU A 31 -9.27 -0.63 9.13
CA LEU A 31 -10.18 0.47 9.45
C LEU A 31 -11.13 0.11 10.57
N SER A 32 -11.25 0.99 11.54
CA SER A 32 -12.29 0.95 12.58
C SER A 32 -13.69 1.16 11.99
N PRO A 33 -14.77 0.77 12.68
CA PRO A 33 -16.13 1.04 12.22
C PRO A 33 -16.42 2.52 11.97
N VAL A 34 -15.83 3.43 12.75
CA VAL A 34 -15.99 4.88 12.60
C VAL A 34 -15.33 5.36 11.30
N GLU A 35 -14.11 4.92 11.02
CA GLU A 35 -13.41 5.29 9.79
C GLU A 35 -14.11 4.73 8.54
N VAL A 36 -14.61 3.49 8.61
CA VAL A 36 -15.42 2.92 7.52
C VAL A 36 -16.66 3.78 7.27
N ASN A 37 -17.36 4.20 8.32
CA ASN A 37 -18.52 5.07 8.20
C ASN A 37 -18.16 6.45 7.63
N ALA A 38 -17.03 7.03 8.04
CA ALA A 38 -16.54 8.29 7.48
C ALA A 38 -16.26 8.19 5.97
N VAL A 39 -15.60 7.10 5.53
CA VAL A 39 -15.37 6.83 4.10
C VAL A 39 -16.69 6.66 3.34
N ILE A 40 -17.65 5.93 3.90
CA ILE A 40 -18.98 5.75 3.28
C ILE A 40 -19.69 7.10 3.14
N ALA A 41 -19.73 7.91 4.19
CA ALA A 41 -20.33 9.24 4.17
C ALA A 41 -19.68 10.14 3.13
N TYR A 42 -18.32 10.13 3.06
CA TYR A 42 -17.58 10.88 2.06
C TYR A 42 -17.94 10.44 0.64
N LEU A 43 -17.95 9.15 0.35
CA LEU A 43 -18.32 8.64 -0.98
C LEU A 43 -19.76 8.96 -1.34
N GLN A 44 -20.69 8.91 -0.39
CA GLN A 44 -22.09 9.30 -0.60
C GLN A 44 -22.24 10.79 -0.89
N SER A 45 -21.35 11.64 -0.37
CA SER A 45 -21.37 13.10 -0.64
C SER A 45 -21.02 13.46 -2.08
N PHE A 46 -20.43 12.54 -2.87
CA PHE A 46 -20.17 12.78 -4.30
C PHE A 46 -21.38 12.57 -5.20
N THR A 47 -22.47 12.00 -4.69
CA THR A 47 -23.69 11.83 -5.47
C THR A 47 -24.43 13.17 -5.54
N THR A 48 -24.30 13.87 -6.64
CA THR A 48 -24.98 15.11 -7.06
C THR A 48 -24.85 16.30 -6.07
N PRO A 49 -24.24 17.43 -6.47
CA PRO A 49 -24.17 18.63 -5.63
C PRO A 49 -25.56 19.05 -5.12
N GLY A 50 -25.77 18.99 -3.82
CA GLY A 50 -27.02 19.40 -3.16
C GLY A 50 -27.93 18.27 -2.70
N ASP A 51 -27.66 17.02 -3.05
CA ASP A 51 -28.51 15.88 -2.65
C ASP A 51 -27.93 15.12 -1.45
N TYR A 52 -27.68 15.85 -0.36
CA TYR A 52 -27.25 15.23 0.92
C TYR A 52 -28.34 14.39 1.60
N ALA A 53 -29.54 14.37 1.04
CA ALA A 53 -30.68 13.61 1.56
C ALA A 53 -30.46 12.09 1.52
N ASN A 54 -29.51 11.60 0.72
CA ASN A 54 -29.19 10.19 0.56
C ASN A 54 -27.97 9.72 1.37
N VAL A 55 -27.37 10.57 2.22
CA VAL A 55 -26.32 10.15 3.14
C VAL A 55 -26.95 9.37 4.27
N THR A 56 -26.82 8.04 4.22
CA THR A 56 -27.42 7.11 5.21
C THR A 56 -26.57 6.96 6.47
N VAL A 57 -25.35 7.46 6.45
CA VAL A 57 -24.42 7.45 7.60
C VAL A 57 -24.35 8.89 8.14
N PRO A 58 -24.67 9.12 9.43
CA PRO A 58 -24.54 10.44 10.02
C PRO A 58 -23.10 10.92 9.90
N LEU A 59 -22.90 12.14 9.39
CA LEU A 59 -21.62 12.81 9.50
C LEU A 59 -21.32 13.03 10.99
N PRO A 60 -20.07 12.88 11.46
CA PRO A 60 -19.72 13.26 12.80
C PRO A 60 -20.06 14.74 12.98
N SER A 61 -20.95 15.05 13.92
CA SER A 61 -21.39 16.40 14.22
C SER A 61 -20.20 17.21 14.73
N ALA A 62 -20.01 18.41 14.19
CA ALA A 62 -19.00 19.36 14.66
C ALA A 62 -19.32 19.95 16.05
N ASP A 63 -20.46 19.59 16.65
CA ASP A 63 -20.85 20.02 18.00
C ASP A 63 -20.61 18.89 19.01
N GLY A 64 -19.65 19.15 19.90
CA GLY A 64 -19.27 18.27 20.99
C GLY A 64 -20.41 18.04 21.98
N GLY A 65 -20.96 16.85 21.98
CA GLY A 65 -21.81 16.31 23.04
C GLY A 65 -21.13 15.09 23.64
N ALA A 66 -20.65 15.22 24.86
CA ALA A 66 -19.88 14.26 25.59
C ALA A 66 -20.57 12.90 25.71
N ALA A 67 -19.91 11.84 25.26
CA ALA A 67 -19.88 10.59 25.97
C ALA A 67 -18.42 10.37 26.34
N GLU A 68 -18.11 10.53 27.62
CA GLU A 68 -16.85 10.14 28.23
C GLU A 68 -16.67 8.64 28.06
N GLU A 69 -15.96 8.27 27.02
CA GLU A 69 -15.01 7.19 27.09
C GLU A 69 -13.69 7.82 26.65
N THR A 70 -12.74 7.75 27.54
CA THR A 70 -11.35 8.18 27.37
C THR A 70 -10.75 7.47 26.17
N ALA A 71 -11.01 8.00 24.98
CA ALA A 71 -10.15 7.82 23.84
C ALA A 71 -9.13 8.95 23.96
N GLU A 72 -7.96 8.61 24.47
CA GLU A 72 -6.76 9.37 24.19
C GLU A 72 -6.78 9.65 22.68
N SER A 73 -6.72 10.91 22.32
CA SER A 73 -6.50 11.35 20.95
C SER A 73 -5.09 10.89 20.58
N ASP A 74 -4.99 9.64 20.14
CA ASP A 74 -3.90 9.22 19.30
C ASP A 74 -4.12 9.96 17.97
N GLU A 75 -3.60 11.16 17.87
CA GLU A 75 -2.92 11.52 16.65
C GLU A 75 -1.96 10.35 16.45
N GLU A 76 -2.28 9.41 15.55
CA GLU A 76 -1.37 8.33 15.20
C GLU A 76 -0.06 9.03 14.83
N ALA A 77 0.88 8.97 15.75
CA ALA A 77 2.23 9.40 15.49
C ALA A 77 2.65 8.70 14.20
N PRO A 78 3.22 9.42 13.25
CA PRO A 78 3.51 8.85 11.92
C PRO A 78 4.19 7.51 12.14
N VAL A 79 3.61 6.44 11.56
CA VAL A 79 4.10 5.07 11.74
C VAL A 79 5.59 5.08 11.44
N PHE A 80 6.41 4.94 12.47
CA PHE A 80 7.85 4.96 12.35
C PHE A 80 8.38 3.56 12.62
N VAL A 81 8.91 2.93 11.58
CA VAL A 81 9.48 1.59 11.64
C VAL A 81 10.96 1.70 11.98
N THR A 82 11.36 1.05 13.08
CA THR A 82 12.70 1.20 13.67
C THR A 82 13.73 0.18 13.17
N GLY A 83 13.27 -0.95 12.59
CA GLY A 83 14.12 -2.07 12.20
C GLY A 83 14.26 -3.14 13.29
N SER A 84 13.76 -2.89 14.51
CA SER A 84 13.71 -3.91 15.56
C SER A 84 12.59 -4.93 15.34
N GLU A 85 11.58 -4.55 14.58
CA GLU A 85 10.41 -5.37 14.27
C GLU A 85 10.77 -6.55 13.37
N PRO A 86 10.05 -7.70 13.44
CA PRO A 86 10.17 -8.77 12.45
C PRO A 86 9.91 -8.26 11.03
N ILE A 87 10.56 -8.86 10.04
CA ILE A 87 10.53 -8.38 8.65
C ILE A 87 9.12 -8.41 8.05
N ASP A 88 8.35 -9.43 8.33
CA ASP A 88 6.95 -9.57 7.93
C ASP A 88 6.06 -8.48 8.53
N VAL A 89 6.28 -8.13 9.80
CA VAL A 89 5.59 -7.03 10.48
C VAL A 89 5.94 -5.70 9.81
N MET A 90 7.22 -5.44 9.55
CA MET A 90 7.66 -4.20 8.87
C MET A 90 7.01 -4.05 7.50
N ILE A 91 7.08 -5.09 6.67
CA ILE A 91 6.55 -5.12 5.31
C ILE A 91 5.03 -4.90 5.31
N ASN A 92 4.31 -5.56 6.24
CA ASN A 92 2.86 -5.38 6.37
C ASN A 92 2.49 -3.97 6.89
N THR A 93 3.20 -3.47 7.89
CA THR A 93 2.98 -2.12 8.45
C THR A 93 3.17 -1.03 7.40
N LEU A 94 4.14 -1.20 6.51
CA LEU A 94 4.42 -0.25 5.43
C LEU A 94 3.48 -0.41 4.22
N GLY A 95 2.60 -1.42 4.23
CA GLY A 95 1.62 -1.65 3.17
C GLY A 95 2.19 -2.23 1.87
N CYS A 96 3.44 -2.72 1.88
CA CYS A 96 4.08 -3.27 0.68
C CYS A 96 3.25 -4.37 -0.02
N PRO A 97 2.59 -5.31 0.70
CA PRO A 97 1.79 -6.37 0.12
C PRO A 97 0.53 -5.90 -0.63
N LEU A 98 0.10 -4.66 -0.42
CA LEU A 98 -1.06 -4.10 -1.15
C LEU A 98 -0.78 -3.95 -2.64
N CYS A 99 0.48 -3.69 -2.99
CA CYS A 99 0.89 -3.42 -4.36
C CYS A 99 1.81 -4.49 -4.93
N HIS A 100 2.60 -5.18 -4.09
CA HIS A 100 3.67 -6.06 -4.53
C HIS A 100 3.42 -7.52 -4.16
N THR A 101 3.73 -8.41 -5.11
CA THR A 101 4.00 -9.81 -4.80
C THR A 101 5.41 -9.90 -4.20
N ILE A 102 5.53 -10.47 -2.97
CA ILE A 102 6.80 -10.53 -2.23
C ILE A 102 7.06 -11.98 -1.80
N PRO A 103 8.00 -12.68 -2.41
CA PRO A 103 8.35 -14.04 -2.00
C PRO A 103 8.78 -14.11 -0.54
N GLY A 104 8.24 -15.10 0.19
CA GLY A 104 8.55 -15.32 1.61
C GLY A 104 7.71 -14.49 2.59
N ILE A 105 6.79 -13.67 2.11
CA ILE A 105 5.82 -12.95 2.95
C ILE A 105 4.41 -13.49 2.66
N GLU A 106 3.76 -14.04 3.68
CA GLU A 106 2.41 -14.59 3.58
C GLU A 106 1.39 -13.50 3.23
N GLY A 107 0.55 -13.76 2.23
CA GLY A 107 -0.48 -12.81 1.77
C GLY A 107 0.03 -11.65 0.92
N ALA A 108 1.33 -11.60 0.60
CA ALA A 108 1.88 -10.58 -0.27
C ALA A 108 1.75 -10.96 -1.75
N GLU A 109 0.54 -10.79 -2.30
CA GLU A 109 0.19 -11.14 -3.68
C GLU A 109 -0.33 -9.92 -4.47
N GLY A 110 0.12 -8.72 -4.11
CA GLY A 110 -0.25 -7.47 -4.80
C GLY A 110 0.25 -7.43 -6.24
N GLU A 111 -0.57 -6.89 -7.14
CA GLU A 111 -0.30 -6.81 -8.58
C GLU A 111 -0.30 -5.36 -9.10
N LEU A 112 -0.49 -4.35 -8.22
CA LEU A 112 -0.48 -2.94 -8.59
C LEU A 112 0.92 -2.38 -8.83
N GLY A 113 1.93 -3.10 -8.41
CA GLY A 113 3.33 -2.79 -8.61
C GLY A 113 4.14 -4.02 -9.04
N PRO A 114 5.42 -3.85 -9.37
CA PRO A 114 6.25 -4.96 -9.82
C PRO A 114 6.41 -6.05 -8.76
N LYS A 115 6.47 -7.31 -9.20
CA LYS A 115 6.85 -8.44 -8.35
C LYS A 115 8.28 -8.22 -7.83
N LEU A 116 8.46 -8.33 -6.50
CA LEU A 116 9.76 -8.08 -5.85
C LEU A 116 10.64 -9.34 -5.90
N HIS A 117 11.08 -9.71 -7.08
CA HIS A 117 12.08 -10.77 -7.33
C HIS A 117 13.44 -10.11 -7.59
N GLU A 118 13.91 -9.30 -6.63
CA GLU A 118 14.98 -8.33 -6.88
C GLU A 118 16.36 -8.95 -7.05
N LYS A 119 16.59 -10.15 -6.55
CA LYS A 119 17.81 -10.91 -6.83
C LYS A 119 18.02 -11.11 -8.35
N ILE A 120 16.93 -11.27 -9.10
CA ILE A 120 16.93 -11.50 -10.55
C ILE A 120 16.67 -10.21 -11.33
N ASN A 121 15.74 -9.38 -10.85
CA ASN A 121 15.25 -8.24 -11.60
C ASN A 121 16.14 -7.01 -11.49
N ALA A 122 16.67 -6.70 -10.30
CA ALA A 122 17.50 -5.50 -10.11
C ALA A 122 18.74 -5.47 -11.01
N PRO A 123 19.50 -6.57 -11.21
CA PRO A 123 20.64 -6.57 -12.12
C PRO A 123 20.28 -6.29 -13.58
N LYS A 124 19.05 -6.62 -14.01
CA LYS A 124 18.54 -6.30 -15.35
C LYS A 124 18.13 -4.83 -15.44
N ARG A 125 17.41 -4.35 -14.42
CA ARG A 125 16.89 -2.98 -14.35
C ARG A 125 18.00 -1.93 -14.26
N ILE A 126 19.06 -2.19 -13.52
CA ILE A 126 20.27 -1.32 -13.46
C ILE A 126 20.91 -1.13 -14.85
N LYS A 127 20.80 -2.15 -15.72
CA LYS A 127 21.34 -2.09 -17.10
C LYS A 127 20.36 -1.53 -18.12
N ASP A 128 19.13 -1.26 -17.74
CA ASP A 128 18.13 -0.66 -18.63
C ASP A 128 18.58 0.78 -19.01
N SER A 129 18.48 1.13 -20.28
CA SER A 129 18.84 2.46 -20.80
C SER A 129 17.99 3.59 -20.19
N ARG A 130 16.80 3.28 -19.68
CA ARG A 130 15.91 4.24 -19.00
C ARG A 130 16.33 4.48 -17.55
N TYR A 131 17.10 3.57 -16.93
CA TYR A 131 17.59 3.74 -15.57
C TYR A 131 18.56 4.93 -15.50
N LYS A 132 18.23 5.89 -14.65
CA LYS A 132 19.04 7.12 -14.43
C LYS A 132 19.54 7.21 -12.98
N GLY A 133 19.33 6.16 -12.19
CA GLY A 133 19.80 6.08 -10.83
C GLY A 133 21.32 5.91 -10.73
N LYS A 134 21.78 5.72 -9.50
CA LYS A 134 23.21 5.59 -9.17
C LYS A 134 23.60 4.21 -8.69
N ALA A 135 22.61 3.30 -8.50
CA ALA A 135 22.87 1.98 -7.99
C ALA A 135 23.77 1.17 -8.95
N THR A 136 24.70 0.46 -8.37
CA THR A 136 25.66 -0.42 -9.08
C THR A 136 25.42 -1.91 -8.76
N ASN A 137 24.61 -2.18 -7.75
CA ASN A 137 24.27 -3.53 -7.29
C ASN A 137 22.82 -3.59 -6.78
N THR A 138 22.32 -4.81 -6.56
CA THR A 138 20.93 -5.06 -6.15
C THR A 138 20.53 -4.33 -4.88
N LYS A 139 21.37 -4.29 -3.84
CA LYS A 139 21.05 -3.62 -2.59
C LYS A 139 20.90 -2.10 -2.76
N GLU A 140 21.81 -1.50 -3.51
CA GLU A 140 21.74 -0.07 -3.82
C GLU A 140 20.48 0.25 -4.63
N TYR A 141 20.13 -0.60 -5.60
CA TYR A 141 18.93 -0.44 -6.41
C TYR A 141 17.65 -0.52 -5.54
N VAL A 142 17.54 -1.52 -4.68
CA VAL A 142 16.40 -1.68 -3.76
C VAL A 142 16.29 -0.47 -2.83
N ARG A 143 17.41 0.00 -2.27
CA ARG A 143 17.44 1.19 -1.42
C ARG A 143 16.95 2.43 -2.17
N GLU A 144 17.44 2.65 -3.38
CA GLU A 144 17.04 3.78 -4.24
C GLU A 144 15.55 3.70 -4.57
N SER A 145 15.03 2.51 -4.91
CA SER A 145 13.62 2.30 -5.23
C SER A 145 12.69 2.53 -4.03
N ILE A 146 13.13 2.24 -2.81
CA ILE A 146 12.35 2.53 -1.59
C ILE A 146 12.35 4.04 -1.30
N LEU A 147 13.50 4.70 -1.42
CA LEU A 147 13.66 6.11 -1.00
C LEU A 147 13.26 7.11 -2.08
N ASN A 148 13.27 6.71 -3.33
CA ASN A 148 12.93 7.52 -4.49
C ASN A 148 12.28 6.68 -5.59
N PRO A 149 11.06 6.16 -5.36
CA PRO A 149 10.43 5.19 -6.26
C PRO A 149 10.18 5.72 -7.67
N SER A 150 10.00 7.03 -7.85
CA SER A 150 9.83 7.66 -9.16
C SER A 150 11.14 7.84 -9.95
N ALA A 151 12.31 7.52 -9.36
CA ALA A 151 13.59 7.62 -10.09
C ALA A 151 13.67 6.62 -11.25
N TYR A 152 13.00 5.48 -11.13
CA TYR A 152 12.90 4.48 -12.19
C TYR A 152 11.57 3.74 -12.13
N VAL A 153 10.68 4.08 -13.05
CA VAL A 153 9.40 3.39 -13.20
C VAL A 153 9.59 2.13 -14.03
N VAL A 154 9.22 0.99 -13.43
CA VAL A 154 9.39 -0.34 -14.02
C VAL A 154 8.35 -0.59 -15.11
N MET A 155 8.72 -1.39 -16.11
CA MET A 155 7.79 -1.90 -17.11
C MET A 155 6.97 -3.07 -16.53
N ASN A 156 5.66 -3.04 -16.68
CA ASN A 156 4.81 -4.19 -16.55
C ASN A 156 4.95 -5.04 -17.82
N GLU A 157 5.66 -6.16 -17.73
CA GLU A 157 5.94 -7.02 -18.88
C GLU A 157 4.68 -7.71 -19.42
N GLU A 158 3.65 -7.91 -18.59
CA GLU A 158 2.41 -8.56 -18.98
C GLU A 158 1.52 -7.63 -19.83
N GLU A 159 1.51 -6.33 -19.52
CA GLU A 159 0.71 -5.33 -20.23
C GLU A 159 1.52 -4.55 -21.26
N ASN A 160 2.85 -4.69 -21.25
CA ASN A 160 3.80 -3.92 -22.07
C ASN A 160 3.64 -2.40 -21.89
N GLU A 161 3.32 -1.97 -20.67
CA GLU A 161 3.16 -0.60 -20.25
C GLU A 161 3.99 -0.32 -18.99
N LEU A 162 4.25 0.95 -18.68
CA LEU A 162 4.88 1.31 -17.42
C LEU A 162 3.88 1.18 -16.28
N PHE A 163 4.33 0.70 -15.11
CA PHE A 163 3.52 0.86 -13.90
C PHE A 163 3.21 2.35 -13.69
N PRO A 164 2.02 2.70 -13.13
CA PRO A 164 1.69 4.08 -12.87
C PRO A 164 2.69 4.73 -11.91
N ASP A 165 3.27 5.88 -12.31
CA ASP A 165 4.16 6.64 -11.44
C ASP A 165 3.37 7.29 -10.29
N GLY A 166 3.99 7.40 -9.12
CA GLY A 166 3.40 8.02 -7.94
C GLY A 166 2.44 7.14 -7.15
N LEU A 167 2.18 5.88 -7.55
CA LEU A 167 1.40 4.94 -6.72
C LEU A 167 2.17 4.52 -5.47
N MET A 168 3.48 4.31 -5.58
CA MET A 168 4.31 4.00 -4.42
C MET A 168 4.52 5.27 -3.58
N PRO A 169 4.27 5.22 -2.26
CA PRO A 169 4.46 6.39 -1.39
C PRO A 169 5.87 6.96 -1.47
N GLN A 170 5.98 8.30 -1.54
CA GLN A 170 7.25 9.01 -1.68
C GLN A 170 7.87 9.41 -0.33
N ASP A 171 7.25 9.05 0.77
CA ASP A 171 7.56 9.54 2.11
C ASP A 171 8.21 8.50 3.03
N PHE A 172 8.62 7.34 2.49
CA PHE A 172 9.28 6.28 3.28
C PHE A 172 10.51 6.77 4.05
N LYS A 173 11.23 7.75 3.52
CA LYS A 173 12.36 8.39 4.21
C LYS A 173 11.98 9.03 5.55
N ASN A 174 10.71 9.37 5.74
CA ASN A 174 10.17 9.97 6.97
C ASN A 174 9.56 8.93 7.92
N LYS A 175 9.37 7.69 7.44
CA LYS A 175 8.71 6.59 8.16
C LYS A 175 9.68 5.49 8.60
N LEU A 176 10.90 5.50 8.10
CA LEU A 176 11.88 4.44 8.31
C LEU A 176 13.15 4.97 8.96
N SER A 177 13.63 4.25 9.98
CA SER A 177 15.01 4.43 10.46
C SER A 177 16.01 3.89 9.43
N VAL A 178 17.27 4.24 9.61
CA VAL A 178 18.36 3.67 8.78
C VAL A 178 18.42 2.14 8.92
N ASP A 179 18.29 1.62 10.15
CA ASP A 179 18.29 0.19 10.42
C ASP A 179 17.10 -0.53 9.77
N ALA A 180 15.92 0.11 9.76
CA ALA A 180 14.75 -0.41 9.06
C ALA A 180 14.97 -0.49 7.54
N ILE A 181 15.55 0.56 6.96
CA ILE A 181 15.88 0.57 5.52
C ILE A 181 16.89 -0.54 5.22
N ASP A 182 17.93 -0.70 6.02
CA ASP A 182 18.95 -1.72 5.82
C ASP A 182 18.37 -3.12 5.89
N LYS A 183 17.51 -3.38 6.86
CA LYS A 183 16.82 -4.67 7.02
C LYS A 183 15.87 -4.99 5.86
N LEU A 184 15.11 -4.01 5.38
CA LEU A 184 14.25 -4.16 4.20
C LEU A 184 15.07 -4.43 2.95
N VAL A 185 16.15 -3.67 2.75
CA VAL A 185 17.06 -3.84 1.62
C VAL A 185 17.71 -5.23 1.63
N ASP A 186 18.17 -5.69 2.79
CA ASP A 186 18.78 -7.00 2.94
C ASP A 186 17.81 -8.13 2.61
N PHE A 187 16.57 -8.02 3.05
CA PHE A 187 15.53 -9.00 2.74
C PHE A 187 15.14 -8.96 1.25
N ILE A 188 14.70 -7.80 0.76
CA ILE A 188 14.15 -7.66 -0.60
C ILE A 188 15.21 -7.95 -1.67
N SER A 189 16.48 -7.60 -1.43
CA SER A 189 17.57 -7.88 -2.39
C SER A 189 17.84 -9.36 -2.63
N GLN A 190 17.34 -10.24 -1.76
CA GLN A 190 17.52 -11.68 -1.84
C GLN A 190 16.29 -12.42 -2.35
N THR A 191 15.16 -11.72 -2.52
CA THR A 191 13.92 -12.34 -3.00
C THR A 191 14.08 -12.85 -4.44
N GLU A 192 13.62 -14.07 -4.66
CA GLU A 192 13.56 -14.72 -5.97
C GLU A 192 12.25 -15.53 -6.05
N GLY A 193 11.63 -15.56 -7.21
CA GLY A 193 10.41 -16.32 -7.48
C GLY A 193 10.68 -17.58 -8.27
#